data_d91167879342aefd529f959e9142dec6
#
_entry.id   d91167879342aefd529f959e9142dec6
#
_cell.length_a   1.000
_cell.length_b   1.000
_cell.length_c   1.000
_cell.angle_alpha   90.00
_cell.angle_beta   90.00
_cell.angle_gamma   90.00
#
_symmetry.space_group_name_H-M   'P 1'
#
loop_
_entity.id
_entity.type
_entity.pdbx_description
1 polymer ?
#
loop_
_entity_poly.entity_id
_entity_poly.type
_entity_poly.pdbx_seq_one_letter_code
_entity_poly.pdbx_strand_id
1 'polypeptide(L)'
;MVSERYAALMESTAEDMIAEAVRAGRCRLDDLALHYAVAVTAEVVGLTSSPVPAMSRRLTRFFRQPPFDLARPRLGRTKRQLMGAAYNGLSPVLRFYLADVLPAVRDHRRRPRNDVISQLLDQGAGRADILVECVTYGTAGMVTTREFISMACWHLLEDDPLRARYLAAGQDERLGILHEIIRLEPVVGHLYRRVRDHITVSDEGREHHLAPGDLVDIDVRGANADPASVGTAPLELCPGRTLPRGIGASGLSFGDGAHRCPGRSLALLETDALLTRLLAQEPTILAEPSLGWDELFAGYRLRGSELRLGSA
;
A
#
# COMPACT_ATOMS: atom_id res chain seq x y z
N MET A 1 -0.21 -16.72 10.44
CA MET A 1 -1.65 -17.06 10.30
C MET A 1 -2.20 -16.75 8.90
N VAL A 2 -2.78 -15.56 8.58
CA VAL A 2 -3.26 -15.29 7.19
C VAL A 2 -2.09 -15.18 6.22
N SER A 3 -1.02 -14.50 6.60
CA SER A 3 0.19 -14.28 5.81
C SER A 3 0.95 -15.57 5.47
N GLU A 4 1.11 -16.48 6.40
CA GLU A 4 1.76 -17.78 6.19
C GLU A 4 0.99 -18.65 5.17
N ARG A 5 -0.34 -18.59 5.23
CA ARG A 5 -1.21 -19.30 4.31
C ARG A 5 -1.00 -18.88 2.85
N TYR A 6 -0.69 -17.61 2.61
CA TYR A 6 -0.48 -17.07 1.27
C TYR A 6 1.00 -16.97 0.86
N ALA A 7 1.93 -17.43 1.71
CA ALA A 7 3.37 -17.36 1.42
C ALA A 7 3.71 -18.03 0.08
N ALA A 8 3.29 -19.29 -0.10
CA ALA A 8 3.53 -20.04 -1.34
C ALA A 8 2.93 -19.35 -2.58
N LEU A 9 1.75 -18.72 -2.44
CA LEU A 9 1.11 -17.94 -3.51
C LEU A 9 1.94 -16.70 -3.86
N MET A 10 2.39 -15.94 -2.85
CA MET A 10 3.22 -14.76 -3.06
C MET A 10 4.52 -15.12 -3.77
N GLU A 11 5.16 -16.19 -3.34
CA GLU A 11 6.40 -16.69 -3.90
C GLU A 11 6.24 -17.14 -5.35
N SER A 12 5.27 -18.03 -5.63
CA SER A 12 5.04 -18.50 -7.00
C SER A 12 4.62 -17.39 -7.95
N THR A 13 3.78 -16.44 -7.48
CA THR A 13 3.37 -15.30 -8.30
C THR A 13 4.56 -14.39 -8.61
N ALA A 14 5.44 -14.16 -7.63
CA ALA A 14 6.66 -13.38 -7.83
C ALA A 14 7.61 -14.07 -8.82
N GLU A 15 7.81 -15.40 -8.68
CA GLU A 15 8.63 -16.19 -9.59
C GLU A 15 8.15 -16.10 -11.05
N ASP A 16 6.87 -16.31 -11.28
CA ASP A 16 6.28 -16.25 -12.61
C ASP A 16 6.44 -14.88 -13.25
N MET A 17 6.17 -13.82 -12.50
CA MET A 17 6.25 -12.45 -13.00
C MET A 17 7.69 -11.99 -13.25
N ILE A 18 8.64 -12.38 -12.39
CA ILE A 18 10.06 -12.09 -12.59
C ILE A 18 10.60 -12.89 -13.79
N ALA A 19 10.23 -14.16 -13.94
CA ALA A 19 10.60 -14.95 -15.10
C ALA A 19 10.09 -14.34 -16.42
N GLU A 20 8.88 -13.76 -16.42
CA GLU A 20 8.35 -13.02 -17.58
C GLU A 20 9.16 -11.75 -17.86
N ALA A 21 9.47 -10.96 -16.81
CA ALA A 21 10.27 -9.75 -16.94
C ALA A 21 11.70 -10.02 -17.42
N VAL A 22 12.32 -11.12 -16.95
CA VAL A 22 13.64 -11.57 -17.43
C VAL A 22 13.60 -11.96 -18.90
N ARG A 23 12.58 -12.71 -19.34
CA ARG A 23 12.40 -13.04 -20.76
C ARG A 23 12.20 -11.80 -21.64
N ALA A 24 11.58 -10.75 -21.10
CA ALA A 24 11.41 -9.48 -21.80
C ALA A 24 12.68 -8.60 -21.76
N GLY A 25 13.67 -8.94 -20.93
CA GLY A 25 14.92 -8.19 -20.75
C GLY A 25 14.76 -6.87 -19.99
N ARG A 26 13.54 -6.44 -19.73
CA ARG A 26 13.22 -5.19 -19.03
C ARG A 26 11.81 -5.20 -18.44
N CYS A 27 11.58 -4.36 -17.44
CA CYS A 27 10.24 -4.10 -16.92
C CYS A 27 10.12 -2.66 -16.42
N ARG A 28 8.88 -2.19 -16.30
CA ARG A 28 8.56 -0.98 -15.53
C ARG A 28 8.23 -1.40 -14.11
N LEU A 29 9.00 -0.88 -13.15
CA LEU A 29 8.88 -1.24 -11.74
C LEU A 29 7.48 -0.98 -11.19
N ASP A 30 6.92 0.20 -11.48
CA ASP A 30 5.59 0.58 -10.98
C ASP A 30 4.45 -0.26 -11.58
N ASP A 31 4.58 -0.75 -12.81
CA ASP A 31 3.63 -1.68 -13.43
C ASP A 31 3.78 -3.10 -12.86
N LEU A 32 5.01 -3.59 -12.71
CA LEU A 32 5.32 -4.89 -12.10
C LEU A 32 4.78 -4.96 -10.68
N ALA A 33 5.11 -3.97 -9.84
CA ALA A 33 4.65 -3.87 -8.46
C ALA A 33 3.12 -3.82 -8.36
N LEU A 34 2.45 -3.05 -9.24
CA LEU A 34 0.99 -2.99 -9.28
C LEU A 34 0.38 -4.35 -9.66
N HIS A 35 0.86 -4.96 -10.73
CA HIS A 35 0.30 -6.23 -11.20
C HIS A 35 0.50 -7.33 -10.16
N TYR A 36 1.65 -7.35 -9.49
CA TYR A 36 1.94 -8.29 -8.43
C TYR A 36 0.99 -8.09 -7.22
N ALA A 37 0.90 -6.88 -6.68
CA ALA A 37 0.00 -6.58 -5.56
C ALA A 37 -1.48 -6.87 -5.91
N VAL A 38 -1.90 -6.59 -7.16
CA VAL A 38 -3.25 -6.94 -7.64
C VAL A 38 -3.44 -8.46 -7.71
N ALA A 39 -2.47 -9.21 -8.22
CA ALA A 39 -2.56 -10.66 -8.32
C ALA A 39 -2.70 -11.32 -6.94
N VAL A 40 -1.82 -10.97 -6.00
CA VAL A 40 -1.85 -11.51 -4.64
C VAL A 40 -3.15 -11.14 -3.92
N THR A 41 -3.52 -9.87 -3.93
CA THR A 41 -4.75 -9.42 -3.24
C THR A 41 -6.01 -9.99 -3.89
N ALA A 42 -6.04 -10.14 -5.22
CA ALA A 42 -7.17 -10.75 -5.92
C ALA A 42 -7.42 -12.19 -5.48
N GLU A 43 -6.38 -12.99 -5.27
CA GLU A 43 -6.51 -14.35 -4.75
C GLU A 43 -6.96 -14.37 -3.28
N VAL A 44 -6.43 -13.47 -2.44
CA VAL A 44 -6.86 -13.34 -1.03
C VAL A 44 -8.34 -12.99 -0.93
N VAL A 45 -8.80 -12.08 -1.78
CA VAL A 45 -10.19 -11.61 -1.77
C VAL A 45 -11.13 -12.55 -2.51
N GLY A 46 -10.66 -13.28 -3.53
CA GLY A 46 -11.46 -14.10 -4.43
C GLY A 46 -11.85 -13.39 -5.73
N LEU A 47 -11.17 -12.32 -6.13
CA LEU A 47 -11.43 -11.55 -7.35
C LEU A 47 -10.70 -12.14 -8.57
N THR A 48 -10.81 -13.44 -8.78
CA THR A 48 -10.05 -14.18 -9.79
C THR A 48 -10.72 -14.29 -11.16
N SER A 49 -11.84 -13.58 -11.36
CA SER A 49 -12.63 -13.67 -12.60
C SER A 49 -12.15 -12.78 -13.74
N SER A 50 -11.19 -11.89 -13.50
CA SER A 50 -10.67 -10.94 -14.50
C SER A 50 -9.16 -11.04 -14.63
N PRO A 51 -8.61 -10.79 -15.83
CA PRO A 51 -7.16 -10.65 -16.01
C PRO A 51 -6.60 -9.50 -15.16
N VAL A 52 -5.47 -9.74 -14.48
CA VAL A 52 -4.78 -8.78 -13.60
C VAL A 52 -4.56 -7.40 -14.26
N PRO A 53 -4.04 -7.29 -15.51
CA PRO A 53 -3.83 -5.98 -16.11
C PRO A 53 -5.13 -5.19 -16.34
N ALA A 54 -6.24 -5.87 -16.59
CA ALA A 54 -7.53 -5.22 -16.78
C ALA A 54 -8.11 -4.71 -15.45
N MET A 55 -8.00 -5.50 -14.38
CA MET A 55 -8.38 -5.11 -13.01
C MET A 55 -7.51 -3.94 -12.53
N SER A 56 -6.19 -4.01 -12.70
CA SER A 56 -5.24 -2.93 -12.34
C SER A 56 -5.63 -1.59 -12.97
N ARG A 57 -5.98 -1.58 -14.27
CA ARG A 57 -6.45 -0.37 -14.95
C ARG A 57 -7.76 0.17 -14.39
N ARG A 58 -8.67 -0.68 -13.91
CA ARG A 58 -9.92 -0.25 -13.26
C ARG A 58 -9.65 0.36 -11.91
N LEU A 59 -8.83 -0.30 -11.09
CA LEU A 59 -8.49 0.14 -9.73
C LEU A 59 -7.74 1.48 -9.71
N THR A 60 -6.75 1.66 -10.59
CA THR A 60 -6.01 2.94 -10.66
C THR A 60 -6.89 4.14 -11.02
N ARG A 61 -8.08 3.92 -11.60
CA ARG A 61 -9.03 5.00 -11.88
C ARG A 61 -9.71 5.56 -10.63
N PHE A 62 -9.81 4.79 -9.53
CA PHE A 62 -10.34 5.28 -8.27
C PHE A 62 -9.54 6.45 -7.71
N PHE A 63 -8.22 6.47 -8.00
CA PHE A 63 -7.29 7.49 -7.53
C PHE A 63 -7.23 8.73 -8.41
N ARG A 64 -7.97 8.77 -9.52
CA ARG A 64 -8.06 9.95 -10.40
C ARG A 64 -9.10 10.93 -9.88
N GLN A 65 -8.78 11.57 -8.75
CA GLN A 65 -9.63 12.57 -8.15
C GLN A 65 -9.03 13.97 -8.34
N PRO A 66 -9.86 15.01 -8.55
CA PRO A 66 -9.36 16.38 -8.50
C PRO A 66 -8.86 16.72 -7.10
N PRO A 67 -7.89 17.63 -6.96
CA PRO A 67 -7.38 18.06 -5.66
C PRO A 67 -8.50 18.44 -4.70
N PHE A 68 -8.30 18.18 -3.41
CA PHE A 68 -9.25 18.52 -2.36
C PHE A 68 -8.53 19.00 -1.10
N ASP A 69 -9.25 19.79 -0.29
CA ASP A 69 -8.78 20.29 0.98
C ASP A 69 -9.81 19.95 2.06
N LEU A 70 -9.45 19.03 2.95
CA LEU A 70 -10.32 18.54 4.03
C LEU A 70 -10.71 19.63 5.04
N ALA A 71 -9.92 20.70 5.15
CA ALA A 71 -10.18 21.82 6.05
C ALA A 71 -11.27 22.76 5.53
N ARG A 72 -11.56 22.72 4.22
CA ARG A 72 -12.50 23.65 3.59
C ARG A 72 -13.89 23.04 3.37
N PRO A 73 -14.96 23.86 3.42
CA PRO A 73 -16.30 23.46 3.01
C PRO A 73 -16.29 22.90 1.57
N ARG A 74 -17.04 21.81 1.35
CA ARG A 74 -17.10 21.09 0.06
C ARG A 74 -15.73 20.60 -0.42
N LEU A 75 -14.80 20.32 0.51
CA LEU A 75 -13.44 19.91 0.20
C LEU A 75 -12.69 20.93 -0.68
N GLY A 76 -12.96 22.22 -0.54
CA GLY A 76 -12.39 23.27 -1.37
C GLY A 76 -12.82 23.26 -2.84
N ARG A 77 -13.83 22.44 -3.22
CA ARG A 77 -14.25 22.20 -4.61
C ARG A 77 -15.48 23.04 -5.01
N THR A 78 -15.50 23.47 -6.24
CA THR A 78 -16.70 24.03 -6.88
C THR A 78 -17.75 22.94 -7.11
N LYS A 79 -19.02 23.32 -7.32
CA LYS A 79 -20.10 22.37 -7.65
C LYS A 79 -19.76 21.50 -8.87
N ARG A 80 -19.14 22.07 -9.90
CA ARG A 80 -18.72 21.35 -11.12
C ARG A 80 -17.61 20.33 -10.82
N GLN A 81 -16.65 20.68 -10.00
CA GLN A 81 -15.59 19.75 -9.55
C GLN A 81 -16.15 18.64 -8.68
N LEU A 82 -17.14 18.92 -7.80
CA LEU A 82 -17.83 17.88 -7.02
C LEU A 82 -18.60 16.90 -7.90
N MET A 83 -19.30 17.39 -8.93
CA MET A 83 -19.98 16.52 -9.89
C MET A 83 -18.97 15.66 -10.66
N GLY A 84 -17.85 16.24 -11.11
CA GLY A 84 -16.77 15.51 -11.74
C GLY A 84 -16.14 14.46 -10.81
N ALA A 85 -15.93 14.79 -9.54
CA ALA A 85 -15.42 13.86 -8.54
C ALA A 85 -16.40 12.71 -8.26
N ALA A 86 -17.70 12.99 -8.18
CA ALA A 86 -18.73 11.97 -8.03
C ALA A 86 -18.77 11.02 -9.25
N TYR A 87 -18.71 11.55 -10.47
CA TYR A 87 -18.62 10.75 -11.68
C TYR A 87 -17.33 9.89 -11.74
N ASN A 88 -16.20 10.48 -11.39
CA ASN A 88 -14.90 9.79 -11.33
C ASN A 88 -14.84 8.73 -10.22
N GLY A 89 -15.64 8.86 -9.17
CA GLY A 89 -15.77 7.84 -8.13
C GLY A 89 -16.77 6.74 -8.53
N LEU A 90 -17.99 7.12 -8.95
CA LEU A 90 -19.07 6.17 -9.19
C LEU A 90 -18.86 5.31 -10.45
N SER A 91 -18.36 5.89 -11.53
CA SER A 91 -18.14 5.18 -12.79
C SER A 91 -17.09 4.05 -12.66
N PRO A 92 -15.91 4.24 -12.02
CA PRO A 92 -14.99 3.15 -11.74
C PRO A 92 -15.58 2.07 -10.82
N VAL A 93 -16.32 2.45 -9.76
CA VAL A 93 -16.98 1.49 -8.85
C VAL A 93 -17.96 0.61 -9.62
N LEU A 94 -18.80 1.19 -10.47
CA LEU A 94 -19.77 0.42 -11.26
C LEU A 94 -19.05 -0.54 -12.24
N ARG A 95 -17.98 -0.08 -12.90
CA ARG A 95 -17.20 -0.93 -13.81
C ARG A 95 -16.51 -2.06 -13.08
N PHE A 96 -15.93 -1.78 -11.92
CA PHE A 96 -15.31 -2.80 -11.06
C PHE A 96 -16.34 -3.80 -10.57
N TYR A 97 -17.53 -3.34 -10.12
CA TYR A 97 -18.61 -4.22 -9.72
C TYR A 97 -19.02 -5.18 -10.84
N LEU A 98 -19.29 -4.64 -12.04
CA LEU A 98 -19.79 -5.45 -13.15
C LEU A 98 -18.75 -6.42 -13.73
N ALA A 99 -17.49 -5.99 -13.79
CA ALA A 99 -16.43 -6.75 -14.42
C ALA A 99 -15.69 -7.72 -13.46
N ASP A 100 -15.56 -7.37 -12.19
CA ASP A 100 -14.73 -8.11 -11.24
C ASP A 100 -15.57 -8.74 -10.12
N VAL A 101 -16.37 -7.94 -9.40
CA VAL A 101 -17.07 -8.40 -8.19
C VAL A 101 -18.24 -9.31 -8.51
N LEU A 102 -19.13 -8.89 -9.44
CA LEU A 102 -20.34 -9.66 -9.75
C LEU A 102 -20.04 -11.05 -10.35
N PRO A 103 -19.07 -11.22 -11.28
CA PRO A 103 -18.66 -12.54 -11.75
C PRO A 103 -18.08 -13.41 -10.63
N ALA A 104 -17.21 -12.83 -9.78
CA ALA A 104 -16.62 -13.52 -8.64
C ALA A 104 -17.69 -14.02 -7.66
N VAL A 105 -18.64 -13.16 -7.25
CA VAL A 105 -19.75 -13.54 -6.38
C VAL A 105 -20.60 -14.68 -6.98
N ARG A 106 -20.83 -14.66 -8.30
CA ARG A 106 -21.57 -15.74 -8.97
C ARG A 106 -20.83 -17.07 -8.97
N ASP A 107 -19.52 -17.03 -9.18
CA ASP A 107 -18.64 -18.22 -9.15
C ASP A 107 -18.57 -18.80 -7.74
N HIS A 108 -18.31 -17.96 -6.72
CA HIS A 108 -18.17 -18.39 -5.32
C HIS A 108 -19.47 -18.95 -4.71
N ARG A 109 -20.64 -18.49 -5.16
CA ARG A 109 -21.91 -19.12 -4.78
C ARG A 109 -22.07 -20.55 -5.28
N ARG A 110 -21.43 -20.88 -6.40
CA ARG A 110 -21.45 -22.24 -6.98
C ARG A 110 -20.31 -23.10 -6.47
N ARG A 111 -19.16 -22.48 -6.21
CA ARG A 111 -17.92 -23.13 -5.82
C ARG A 111 -17.24 -22.30 -4.72
N PRO A 112 -17.70 -22.45 -3.47
CA PRO A 112 -17.08 -21.74 -2.34
C PRO A 112 -15.59 -22.05 -2.25
N ARG A 113 -14.80 -21.04 -1.94
CA ARG A 113 -13.36 -21.11 -1.74
C ARG A 113 -13.01 -20.63 -0.34
N ASN A 114 -11.76 -20.72 0.03
CA ASN A 114 -11.29 -20.20 1.31
C ASN A 114 -10.73 -18.77 1.11
N ASP A 115 -11.58 -17.81 0.79
CA ASP A 115 -11.28 -16.40 0.52
C ASP A 115 -12.31 -15.45 1.16
N VAL A 116 -12.08 -14.14 1.04
CA VAL A 116 -12.93 -13.13 1.67
C VAL A 116 -14.37 -13.15 1.11
N ILE A 117 -14.54 -13.28 -0.21
CA ILE A 117 -15.87 -13.30 -0.84
C ILE A 117 -16.67 -14.51 -0.36
N SER A 118 -16.07 -15.69 -0.31
CA SER A 118 -16.74 -16.91 0.19
C SER A 118 -17.12 -16.76 1.65
N GLN A 119 -16.23 -16.21 2.49
CA GLN A 119 -16.52 -15.97 3.89
C GLN A 119 -17.67 -14.98 4.09
N LEU A 120 -17.70 -13.88 3.32
CA LEU A 120 -18.81 -12.91 3.37
C LEU A 120 -20.13 -13.53 2.93
N LEU A 121 -20.11 -14.36 1.89
CA LEU A 121 -21.30 -15.09 1.43
C LEU A 121 -21.83 -16.07 2.49
N ASP A 122 -20.94 -16.77 3.18
CA ASP A 122 -21.27 -17.72 4.26
C ASP A 122 -21.89 -16.97 5.48
N GLN A 123 -21.45 -15.75 5.75
CA GLN A 123 -21.99 -14.86 6.76
C GLN A 123 -23.33 -14.20 6.33
N GLY A 124 -23.82 -14.46 5.11
CA GLY A 124 -25.06 -13.88 4.60
C GLY A 124 -24.95 -12.41 4.15
N ALA A 125 -23.73 -11.91 3.89
CA ALA A 125 -23.52 -10.53 3.46
C ALA A 125 -24.25 -10.21 2.14
N GLY A 126 -24.81 -9.02 2.05
CA GLY A 126 -25.46 -8.49 0.86
C GLY A 126 -24.46 -8.14 -0.25
N ARG A 127 -24.97 -7.97 -1.48
CA ARG A 127 -24.11 -7.58 -2.62
C ARG A 127 -23.43 -6.23 -2.42
N ALA A 128 -24.08 -5.30 -1.73
CA ALA A 128 -23.52 -3.99 -1.43
C ALA A 128 -22.35 -4.10 -0.45
N ASP A 129 -22.50 -4.92 0.58
CA ASP A 129 -21.45 -5.14 1.60
C ASP A 129 -20.22 -5.81 0.97
N ILE A 130 -20.45 -6.83 0.13
CA ILE A 130 -19.36 -7.50 -0.61
C ILE A 130 -18.65 -6.50 -1.55
N LEU A 131 -19.41 -5.63 -2.24
CA LEU A 131 -18.80 -4.59 -3.09
C LEU A 131 -17.94 -3.63 -2.27
N VAL A 132 -18.43 -3.17 -1.11
CA VAL A 132 -17.69 -2.24 -0.23
C VAL A 132 -16.39 -2.89 0.23
N GLU A 133 -16.44 -4.15 0.67
CA GLU A 133 -15.25 -4.90 1.07
C GLU A 133 -14.27 -5.07 -0.09
N CYS A 134 -14.74 -5.49 -1.28
CA CYS A 134 -13.88 -5.63 -2.46
C CYS A 134 -13.24 -4.31 -2.90
N VAL A 135 -13.96 -3.18 -2.81
CA VAL A 135 -13.41 -1.85 -3.09
C VAL A 135 -12.36 -1.49 -2.04
N THR A 136 -12.64 -1.76 -0.76
CA THR A 136 -11.71 -1.50 0.34
C THR A 136 -10.41 -2.27 0.15
N TYR A 137 -10.46 -3.58 -0.08
CA TYR A 137 -9.26 -4.38 -0.34
C TYR A 137 -8.56 -3.96 -1.63
N GLY A 138 -9.29 -3.67 -2.69
CA GLY A 138 -8.73 -3.23 -3.97
C GLY A 138 -8.01 -1.89 -3.90
N THR A 139 -8.52 -0.95 -3.10
CA THR A 139 -7.90 0.37 -2.94
C THR A 139 -6.82 0.38 -1.87
N ALA A 140 -7.07 -0.23 -0.73
CA ALA A 140 -6.14 -0.22 0.40
C ALA A 140 -4.99 -1.23 0.24
N GLY A 141 -5.23 -2.42 -0.32
CA GLY A 141 -4.22 -3.46 -0.44
C GLY A 141 -3.40 -3.39 -1.73
N MET A 142 -4.04 -3.14 -2.88
CA MET A 142 -3.37 -3.26 -4.18
C MET A 142 -2.54 -2.02 -4.55
N VAL A 143 -3.08 -0.82 -4.31
CA VAL A 143 -2.41 0.41 -4.76
C VAL A 143 -1.35 0.86 -3.78
N THR A 144 -1.60 0.79 -2.47
CA THR A 144 -0.63 1.18 -1.45
C THR A 144 0.57 0.24 -1.43
N THR A 145 0.36 -1.06 -1.62
CA THR A 145 1.46 -2.03 -1.71
C THR A 145 2.35 -1.79 -2.93
N ARG A 146 1.77 -1.40 -4.09
CA ARG A 146 2.57 -0.94 -5.24
C ARG A 146 3.53 0.17 -4.85
N GLU A 147 3.03 1.20 -4.15
CA GLU A 147 3.86 2.34 -3.75
C GLU A 147 4.99 1.89 -2.82
N PHE A 148 4.68 1.02 -1.86
CA PHE A 148 5.69 0.50 -0.95
C PHE A 148 6.75 -0.35 -1.67
N ILE A 149 6.34 -1.28 -2.53
CA ILE A 149 7.27 -2.09 -3.32
C ILE A 149 8.18 -1.19 -4.17
N SER A 150 7.60 -0.21 -4.86
CA SER A 150 8.37 0.69 -5.73
C SER A 150 9.40 1.51 -4.94
N MET A 151 8.99 2.04 -3.78
CA MET A 151 9.86 2.82 -2.91
C MET A 151 10.96 1.96 -2.30
N ALA A 152 10.61 0.78 -1.76
CA ALA A 152 11.59 -0.12 -1.17
C ALA A 152 12.61 -0.63 -2.21
N CYS A 153 12.14 -0.96 -3.41
CA CYS A 153 13.03 -1.35 -4.51
C CYS A 153 14.00 -0.24 -4.88
N TRP A 154 13.52 0.99 -5.00
CA TRP A 154 14.36 2.13 -5.35
C TRP A 154 15.45 2.37 -4.29
N HIS A 155 15.09 2.40 -3.00
CA HIS A 155 16.08 2.50 -1.92
C HIS A 155 17.14 1.40 -1.96
N LEU A 156 16.73 0.15 -2.24
CA LEU A 156 17.67 -0.98 -2.33
C LEU A 156 18.53 -0.94 -3.59
N LEU A 157 18.08 -0.28 -4.66
CA LEU A 157 18.86 -0.11 -5.89
C LEU A 157 19.87 1.05 -5.79
N GLU A 158 19.53 2.10 -5.02
CA GLU A 158 20.40 3.25 -4.79
C GLU A 158 21.52 3.00 -3.74
N ASP A 159 21.35 1.98 -2.88
CA ASP A 159 22.29 1.64 -1.81
C ASP A 159 22.81 0.20 -1.99
N ASP A 160 23.95 0.06 -2.67
CA ASP A 160 24.60 -1.24 -2.94
C ASP A 160 24.93 -2.04 -1.67
N PRO A 161 25.49 -1.44 -0.60
CA PRO A 161 25.71 -2.12 0.68
C PRO A 161 24.39 -2.63 1.30
N LEU A 162 23.34 -1.82 1.30
CA LEU A 162 22.05 -2.22 1.85
C LEU A 162 21.42 -3.35 1.01
N ARG A 163 21.49 -3.24 -0.31
CA ARG A 163 21.02 -4.30 -1.23
C ARG A 163 21.75 -5.63 -1.00
N ALA A 164 23.09 -5.59 -0.90
CA ALA A 164 23.89 -6.77 -0.62
C ALA A 164 23.50 -7.40 0.72
N ARG A 165 23.34 -6.57 1.76
CA ARG A 165 22.87 -7.01 3.08
C ARG A 165 21.47 -7.64 2.99
N TYR A 166 20.55 -7.00 2.29
CA TYR A 166 19.17 -7.51 2.11
C TYR A 166 19.16 -8.89 1.46
N LEU A 167 19.94 -9.09 0.38
CA LEU A 167 20.01 -10.37 -0.33
C LEU A 167 20.69 -11.48 0.47
N ALA A 168 21.67 -11.15 1.31
CA ALA A 168 22.38 -12.12 2.16
C ALA A 168 21.60 -12.48 3.45
N ALA A 169 20.61 -11.67 3.83
CA ALA A 169 19.91 -11.79 5.10
C ALA A 169 18.85 -12.90 5.12
N GLY A 170 18.54 -13.41 6.30
CA GLY A 170 17.34 -14.19 6.56
C GLY A 170 16.07 -13.32 6.52
N GLN A 171 14.89 -13.96 6.46
CA GLN A 171 13.62 -13.25 6.30
C GLN A 171 13.38 -12.20 7.40
N ASP A 172 13.66 -12.52 8.66
CA ASP A 172 13.42 -11.58 9.78
C ASP A 172 14.25 -10.30 9.62
N GLU A 173 15.50 -10.41 9.19
CA GLU A 173 16.36 -9.25 8.94
C GLU A 173 15.91 -8.45 7.72
N ARG A 174 15.49 -9.12 6.62
CA ARG A 174 14.92 -8.47 5.45
C ARG A 174 13.66 -7.69 5.80
N LEU A 175 12.76 -8.29 6.59
CA LEU A 175 11.58 -7.60 7.11
C LEU A 175 11.96 -6.41 8.00
N GLY A 176 13.03 -6.52 8.81
CA GLY A 176 13.58 -5.41 9.58
C GLY A 176 14.04 -4.24 8.69
N ILE A 177 14.69 -4.52 7.57
CA ILE A 177 15.06 -3.51 6.57
C ILE A 177 13.82 -2.86 5.95
N LEU A 178 12.82 -3.64 5.54
CA LEU A 178 11.57 -3.14 4.99
C LEU A 178 10.77 -2.30 6.00
N HIS A 179 10.80 -2.67 7.27
CA HIS A 179 10.20 -1.89 8.35
C HIS A 179 10.84 -0.51 8.48
N GLU A 180 12.16 -0.43 8.37
CA GLU A 180 12.87 0.85 8.48
C GLU A 180 12.67 1.71 7.23
N ILE A 181 12.63 1.12 6.04
CA ILE A 181 12.30 1.85 4.80
C ILE A 181 10.90 2.46 4.91
N ILE A 182 9.88 1.68 5.29
CA ILE A 182 8.51 2.22 5.36
C ILE A 182 8.32 3.20 6.53
N ARG A 183 9.15 3.14 7.56
CA ARG A 183 9.19 4.15 8.61
C ARG A 183 9.58 5.51 8.05
N LEU A 184 10.65 5.55 7.25
CA LEU A 184 11.15 6.78 6.62
C LEU A 184 10.29 7.23 5.45
N GLU A 185 9.75 6.29 4.69
CA GLU A 185 8.96 6.52 3.49
C GLU A 185 7.53 5.96 3.64
N PRO A 186 6.72 6.54 4.54
CA PRO A 186 5.34 6.10 4.71
C PRO A 186 4.53 6.36 3.44
N VAL A 187 3.84 5.33 2.95
CA VAL A 187 2.96 5.45 1.77
C VAL A 187 1.82 6.43 2.06
N VAL A 188 1.22 6.32 3.26
CA VAL A 188 0.22 7.27 3.74
C VAL A 188 0.92 8.28 4.63
N GLY A 189 1.11 9.50 4.11
CA GLY A 189 1.88 10.55 4.77
C GLY A 189 1.13 11.28 5.88
N HIS A 190 -0.20 11.31 5.82
CA HIS A 190 -1.04 12.05 6.75
C HIS A 190 -2.26 11.26 7.19
N LEU A 191 -2.57 11.28 8.48
CA LEU A 191 -3.75 10.65 9.06
C LEU A 191 -4.65 11.71 9.68
N TYR A 192 -5.81 11.93 9.10
CA TYR A 192 -6.76 12.93 9.56
C TYR A 192 -7.73 12.38 10.60
N ARG A 193 -8.00 13.17 11.65
CA ARG A 193 -9.00 12.87 12.69
C ARG A 193 -9.86 14.09 12.92
N ARG A 194 -11.15 13.86 13.08
CA ARG A 194 -12.07 14.92 13.49
C ARG A 194 -12.41 14.75 14.97
N VAL A 195 -12.16 15.79 15.74
CA VAL A 195 -12.40 15.82 17.17
C VAL A 195 -13.90 15.67 17.43
N ARG A 196 -14.28 14.74 18.33
CA ARG A 196 -15.67 14.51 18.72
C ARG A 196 -16.04 15.23 20.00
N ASP A 197 -15.13 15.23 20.96
CA ASP A 197 -15.29 15.80 22.30
C ASP A 197 -14.14 16.75 22.57
N HIS A 198 -14.29 17.67 23.54
CA HIS A 198 -13.20 18.55 23.95
C HIS A 198 -12.02 17.72 24.44
N ILE A 199 -10.84 17.97 23.87
CA ILE A 199 -9.60 17.29 24.24
C ILE A 199 -8.54 18.36 24.52
N THR A 200 -7.73 18.14 25.54
CA THR A 200 -6.52 18.92 25.78
C THR A 200 -5.30 18.03 25.51
N VAL A 201 -4.42 18.49 24.62
CA VAL A 201 -3.14 17.84 24.33
C VAL A 201 -2.04 18.72 24.90
N SER A 202 -1.16 18.14 25.73
CA SER A 202 0.00 18.83 26.27
C SER A 202 1.24 18.48 25.46
N ASP A 203 1.97 19.51 25.01
CA ASP A 203 3.22 19.37 24.29
C ASP A 203 4.24 20.39 24.82
N GLU A 204 5.40 19.95 25.26
CA GLU A 204 6.48 20.77 25.83
C GLU A 204 6.01 21.79 26.88
N GLY A 205 5.03 21.43 27.70
CA GLY A 205 4.44 22.32 28.74
C GLY A 205 3.42 23.33 28.19
N ARG A 206 3.05 23.24 26.92
CA ARG A 206 1.95 23.99 26.31
C ARG A 206 0.71 23.13 26.21
N GLU A 207 -0.43 23.71 26.53
CA GLU A 207 -1.73 23.04 26.36
C GLU A 207 -2.41 23.50 25.08
N HIS A 208 -2.83 22.54 24.26
CA HIS A 208 -3.62 22.74 23.06
C HIS A 208 -5.03 22.25 23.29
N HIS A 209 -5.99 23.14 23.29
CA HIS A 209 -7.40 22.83 23.48
C HIS A 209 -8.07 22.60 22.13
N LEU A 210 -8.55 21.40 21.90
CA LEU A 210 -9.24 20.99 20.68
C LEU A 210 -10.74 20.91 20.94
N ALA A 211 -11.54 21.53 20.11
CA ALA A 211 -12.99 21.54 20.19
C ALA A 211 -13.64 20.50 19.25
N PRO A 212 -14.86 20.05 19.53
CA PRO A 212 -15.62 19.21 18.63
C PRO A 212 -15.74 19.83 17.23
N GLY A 213 -15.37 19.07 16.20
CA GLY A 213 -15.36 19.50 14.81
C GLY A 213 -13.98 19.94 14.30
N ASP A 214 -13.00 20.17 15.16
CA ASP A 214 -11.64 20.47 14.73
C ASP A 214 -11.06 19.30 13.92
N LEU A 215 -10.24 19.64 12.93
CA LEU A 215 -9.51 18.68 12.12
C LEU A 215 -8.07 18.58 12.65
N VAL A 216 -7.70 17.40 13.12
CA VAL A 216 -6.32 17.07 13.50
C VAL A 216 -5.66 16.35 12.33
N ASP A 217 -4.52 16.85 11.92
CA ASP A 217 -3.63 16.24 10.96
C ASP A 217 -2.43 15.62 11.68
N ILE A 218 -2.27 14.31 11.53
CA ILE A 218 -1.13 13.57 12.06
C ILE A 218 -0.15 13.39 10.91
N ASP A 219 0.93 14.16 10.91
CA ASP A 219 2.06 13.98 9.99
C ASP A 219 2.81 12.69 10.35
N VAL A 220 2.57 11.65 9.56
CA VAL A 220 3.15 10.32 9.79
C VAL A 220 4.67 10.34 9.61
N ARG A 221 5.18 11.07 8.60
CA ARG A 221 6.62 11.15 8.36
C ARG A 221 7.33 11.88 9.49
N GLY A 222 6.79 13.02 9.93
CA GLY A 222 7.31 13.77 11.07
C GLY A 222 7.29 12.94 12.35
N ALA A 223 6.17 12.28 12.66
CA ALA A 223 6.06 11.42 13.83
C ALA A 223 7.02 10.21 13.79
N ASN A 224 7.22 9.61 12.62
CA ASN A 224 8.14 8.49 12.44
C ASN A 224 9.63 8.90 12.52
N ALA A 225 9.94 10.18 12.34
CA ALA A 225 11.28 10.74 12.41
C ALA A 225 11.50 11.62 13.66
N ASP A 226 10.60 11.54 14.63
CA ASP A 226 10.74 12.27 15.89
C ASP A 226 11.88 11.66 16.75
N PRO A 227 12.93 12.42 17.10
CA PRO A 227 14.03 11.93 17.95
C PRO A 227 13.58 11.40 19.31
N ALA A 228 12.49 11.94 19.87
CA ALA A 228 11.92 11.45 21.13
C ALA A 228 11.36 10.02 21.02
N SER A 229 10.89 9.67 19.80
CA SER A 229 10.30 8.36 19.51
C SER A 229 11.30 7.34 18.98
N VAL A 230 12.29 7.76 18.18
CA VAL A 230 13.19 6.84 17.48
C VAL A 230 14.68 7.00 17.85
N GLY A 231 15.00 7.95 18.73
CA GLY A 231 16.36 8.18 19.23
C GLY A 231 17.24 8.96 18.22
N THR A 232 18.55 8.72 18.31
CA THR A 232 19.56 9.41 17.50
C THR A 232 19.44 9.06 16.01
N ALA A 233 19.87 10.00 15.16
CA ALA A 233 19.86 9.85 13.71
C ALA A 233 18.49 9.39 13.14
N PRO A 234 17.40 10.13 13.42
CA PRO A 234 16.03 9.69 13.13
C PRO A 234 15.73 9.56 11.64
N LEU A 235 16.50 10.26 10.79
CA LEU A 235 16.36 10.24 9.32
C LEU A 235 17.31 9.23 8.64
N GLU A 236 18.21 8.60 9.39
CA GLU A 236 19.07 7.57 8.83
C GLU A 236 18.36 6.22 8.77
N LEU A 237 18.64 5.46 7.71
CA LEU A 237 18.12 4.10 7.54
C LEU A 237 18.97 3.14 8.38
N CYS A 238 18.45 2.77 9.56
CA CYS A 238 19.12 1.92 10.54
C CYS A 238 18.29 0.65 10.82
N PRO A 239 18.35 -0.39 9.98
CA PRO A 239 17.65 -1.64 10.23
C PRO A 239 18.12 -2.29 11.56
N GLY A 240 17.14 -2.64 12.40
CA GLY A 240 17.40 -3.15 13.74
C GLY A 240 17.57 -2.05 14.81
N ARG A 241 17.13 -0.83 14.51
CA ARG A 241 17.08 0.29 15.47
C ARG A 241 16.40 -0.13 16.77
N THR A 242 17.05 0.18 17.90
CA THR A 242 16.46 -0.04 19.23
C THR A 242 15.42 1.04 19.48
N LEU A 243 14.17 0.63 19.61
CA LEU A 243 13.04 1.54 19.81
C LEU A 243 12.53 1.47 21.27
N PRO A 244 12.01 2.58 21.82
CA PRO A 244 11.34 2.59 23.11
C PRO A 244 10.14 1.63 23.14
N ARG A 245 9.79 1.21 24.36
CA ARG A 245 8.62 0.34 24.55
C ARG A 245 7.36 1.01 24.01
N GLY A 246 6.60 0.28 23.20
CA GLY A 246 5.36 0.76 22.59
C GLY A 246 5.54 1.35 21.18
N ILE A 247 6.76 1.65 20.75
CA ILE A 247 7.03 2.11 19.40
C ILE A 247 7.31 0.92 18.48
N GLY A 248 6.51 0.79 17.42
CA GLY A 248 6.70 -0.27 16.43
C GLY A 248 7.77 0.08 15.39
N ALA A 249 8.43 -0.93 14.82
CA ALA A 249 9.51 -0.76 13.84
C ALA A 249 9.12 0.06 12.59
N SER A 250 7.84 0.07 12.20
CA SER A 250 7.32 0.90 11.11
C SER A 250 6.79 2.26 11.57
N GLY A 251 6.95 2.64 12.84
CA GLY A 251 6.27 3.82 13.39
C GLY A 251 4.75 3.79 13.15
N LEU A 252 4.21 4.89 12.67
CA LEU A 252 2.78 5.07 12.35
C LEU A 252 2.42 4.75 10.88
N SER A 253 3.34 4.21 10.08
CA SER A 253 3.10 3.95 8.63
C SER A 253 1.93 3.00 8.36
N PHE A 254 1.60 2.13 9.31
CA PHE A 254 0.42 1.26 9.28
C PHE A 254 -0.70 1.70 10.22
N GLY A 255 -0.66 2.93 10.71
CA GLY A 255 -1.59 3.43 11.71
C GLY A 255 -1.48 2.71 13.05
N ASP A 256 -2.35 3.11 14.00
CA ASP A 256 -2.43 2.50 15.33
C ASP A 256 -3.87 2.47 15.85
N GLY A 257 -4.07 1.79 17.00
CA GLY A 257 -5.37 1.65 17.66
C GLY A 257 -6.38 0.87 16.81
N ALA A 258 -7.64 1.27 16.88
CA ALA A 258 -8.76 0.60 16.21
C ALA A 258 -8.68 0.61 14.65
N HIS A 259 -7.87 1.52 14.09
CA HIS A 259 -7.67 1.67 12.65
C HIS A 259 -6.31 1.16 12.15
N ARG A 260 -5.59 0.41 12.97
CA ARG A 260 -4.33 -0.21 12.58
C ARG A 260 -4.54 -1.09 11.35
N CYS A 261 -3.64 -0.99 10.37
CA CYS A 261 -3.73 -1.74 9.12
C CYS A 261 -3.77 -3.26 9.38
N PRO A 262 -4.84 -3.95 8.99
CA PRO A 262 -4.92 -5.41 9.15
C PRO A 262 -4.02 -6.15 8.16
N GLY A 263 -3.66 -5.51 7.02
CA GLY A 263 -2.82 -6.07 5.97
C GLY A 263 -1.31 -5.86 6.16
N ARG A 264 -0.86 -5.31 7.32
CA ARG A 264 0.56 -4.99 7.56
C ARG A 264 1.51 -6.16 7.27
N SER A 265 1.22 -7.32 7.85
CA SER A 265 2.08 -8.51 7.67
C SER A 265 2.05 -9.01 6.23
N LEU A 266 0.89 -8.94 5.57
CA LEU A 266 0.74 -9.32 4.17
C LEU A 266 1.58 -8.40 3.28
N ALA A 267 1.45 -7.08 3.42
CA ALA A 267 2.17 -6.09 2.62
C ALA A 267 3.70 -6.23 2.73
N LEU A 268 4.21 -6.51 3.93
CA LEU A 268 5.63 -6.73 4.15
C LEU A 268 6.13 -8.03 3.51
N LEU A 269 5.39 -9.13 3.69
CA LEU A 269 5.78 -10.44 3.15
C LEU A 269 5.68 -10.49 1.63
N GLU A 270 4.65 -9.92 1.02
CA GLU A 270 4.55 -9.85 -0.43
C GLU A 270 5.63 -8.93 -1.02
N THR A 271 5.98 -7.83 -0.35
CA THR A 271 7.10 -6.99 -0.76
C THR A 271 8.42 -7.77 -0.71
N ASP A 272 8.69 -8.49 0.39
CA ASP A 272 9.88 -9.33 0.53
C ASP A 272 9.96 -10.42 -0.55
N ALA A 273 8.86 -11.10 -0.81
CA ALA A 273 8.79 -12.17 -1.81
C ALA A 273 9.11 -11.69 -3.23
N LEU A 274 8.62 -10.51 -3.62
CA LEU A 274 8.93 -9.93 -4.92
C LEU A 274 10.36 -9.39 -4.99
N LEU A 275 10.77 -8.60 -3.99
CA LEU A 275 12.07 -7.91 -4.02
C LEU A 275 13.26 -8.87 -3.94
N THR A 276 13.18 -9.94 -3.16
CA THR A 276 14.25 -10.96 -3.13
C THR A 276 14.48 -11.56 -4.52
N ARG A 277 13.41 -11.84 -5.26
CA ARG A 277 13.52 -12.43 -6.59
C ARG A 277 13.94 -11.43 -7.67
N LEU A 278 13.42 -10.21 -7.57
CA LEU A 278 13.77 -9.13 -8.50
C LEU A 278 15.24 -8.74 -8.36
N LEU A 279 15.69 -8.47 -7.13
CA LEU A 279 17.05 -8.01 -6.87
C LEU A 279 18.11 -9.09 -7.14
N ALA A 280 17.74 -10.38 -7.00
CA ALA A 280 18.61 -11.50 -7.38
C ALA A 280 18.91 -11.56 -8.90
N GLN A 281 18.15 -10.82 -9.73
CA GLN A 281 18.42 -10.68 -11.17
C GLN A 281 19.41 -9.56 -11.48
N GLU A 282 20.00 -8.92 -10.47
CA GLU A 282 20.93 -7.80 -10.63
C GLU A 282 20.41 -6.70 -11.56
N PRO A 283 19.18 -6.19 -11.28
CA PRO A 283 18.55 -5.20 -12.14
C PRO A 283 19.37 -3.91 -12.19
N THR A 284 19.40 -3.27 -13.36
CA THR A 284 19.97 -1.94 -13.52
C THR A 284 18.91 -0.93 -13.92
N ILE A 285 18.96 0.26 -13.34
CA ILE A 285 18.02 1.34 -13.65
C ILE A 285 18.35 1.89 -15.04
N LEU A 286 17.40 1.81 -15.97
CA LEU A 286 17.49 2.42 -17.30
C LEU A 286 16.87 3.82 -17.33
N ALA A 287 15.84 4.04 -16.53
CA ALA A 287 15.20 5.33 -16.35
C ALA A 287 14.84 5.51 -14.88
N GLU A 288 15.26 6.66 -14.35
CA GLU A 288 14.95 7.05 -12.98
C GLU A 288 13.45 7.28 -12.80
N PRO A 289 12.89 6.97 -11.62
CA PRO A 289 11.51 7.27 -11.34
C PRO A 289 11.26 8.77 -11.23
N SER A 290 10.10 9.20 -11.74
CA SER A 290 9.58 10.53 -11.40
C SER A 290 8.88 10.47 -10.03
N LEU A 291 9.28 11.38 -9.14
CA LEU A 291 8.61 11.58 -7.85
C LEU A 291 7.37 12.44 -8.05
N GLY A 292 6.22 11.96 -7.59
CA GLY A 292 4.97 12.68 -7.60
C GLY A 292 4.29 12.65 -6.23
N TRP A 293 3.19 13.38 -6.11
CA TRP A 293 2.34 13.40 -4.93
C TRP A 293 0.96 12.81 -5.26
N ASP A 294 0.37 12.07 -4.33
CA ASP A 294 -1.00 11.59 -4.44
C ASP A 294 -1.86 12.21 -3.35
N GLU A 295 -2.88 12.97 -3.76
CA GLU A 295 -3.75 13.71 -2.84
C GLU A 295 -4.65 12.80 -2.00
N LEU A 296 -4.93 11.59 -2.47
CA LEU A 296 -5.90 10.72 -1.79
C LEU A 296 -5.33 10.09 -0.52
N PHE A 297 -4.08 9.64 -0.57
CA PHE A 297 -3.40 9.11 0.61
C PHE A 297 -2.30 10.05 1.13
N ALA A 298 -2.25 11.27 0.59
CA ALA A 298 -1.33 12.33 1.01
C ALA A 298 0.11 11.81 1.15
N GLY A 299 0.60 11.14 0.12
CA GLY A 299 1.89 10.46 0.11
C GLY A 299 2.61 10.57 -1.22
N TYR A 300 3.89 10.22 -1.21
CA TYR A 300 4.71 10.19 -2.41
C TYR A 300 4.40 8.97 -3.27
N ARG A 301 4.61 9.12 -4.57
CA ARG A 301 4.52 8.03 -5.55
C ARG A 301 5.70 8.09 -6.51
N LEU A 302 6.20 6.92 -6.89
CA LEU A 302 7.23 6.75 -7.91
C LEU A 302 6.61 6.22 -9.20
N ARG A 303 6.98 6.80 -10.34
CA ARG A 303 6.47 6.38 -11.66
C ARG A 303 7.56 6.41 -12.72
N GLY A 304 7.45 5.46 -13.66
CA GLY A 304 8.27 5.46 -14.85
C GLY A 304 9.67 4.92 -14.66
N SER A 305 9.98 4.29 -13.52
CA SER A 305 11.24 3.57 -13.36
C SER A 305 11.29 2.37 -14.31
N GLU A 306 12.25 2.36 -15.21
CA GLU A 306 12.54 1.21 -16.08
C GLU A 306 13.77 0.47 -15.57
N LEU A 307 13.63 -0.85 -15.43
CA LEU A 307 14.69 -1.74 -15.02
C LEU A 307 15.06 -2.67 -16.20
N ARG A 308 16.37 -2.85 -16.43
CA ARG A 308 16.90 -3.94 -17.25
C ARG A 308 17.12 -5.16 -16.35
N LEU A 309 16.73 -6.32 -16.84
CA LEU A 309 16.85 -7.61 -16.17
C LEU A 309 17.62 -8.60 -17.06
N GLY A 310 18.47 -9.42 -16.44
CA GLY A 310 19.32 -10.36 -17.15
C GLY A 310 20.65 -9.76 -17.59
N SER A 311 21.68 -10.59 -17.64
CA SER A 311 23.00 -10.24 -18.21
C SER A 311 22.86 -9.86 -19.67
N ALA A 312 23.51 -8.77 -20.06
CA ALA A 312 23.65 -8.36 -21.45
C ALA A 312 24.36 -9.42 -22.27
#